data_f502c3921090ca49eb9865d58e894373
#
_entry.id   f502c3921090ca49eb9865d58e894373
#
_cell.length_a   1.000
_cell.length_b   1.000
_cell.length_c   1.000
_cell.angle_alpha   90.00
_cell.angle_beta   90.00
_cell.angle_gamma   90.00
#
_symmetry.space_group_name_H-M   'P 1'
#
loop_
_entity.id
_entity.type
_entity.pdbx_description
1 polymer ?
#
loop_
_entity_poly.entity_id
_entity_poly.type
_entity_poly.pdbx_seq_one_letter_code
_entity_poly.pdbx_strand_id
1 'polypeptide(L)'
;IDLANEEEYPEVYESPEIFSDDAVLKQKLDACNPYVMRWVSWKITDDRTEKIGPKLIYSWLRYKNGKVSFNEEKMSDWVEKMCLKYKTVGSTHTFTNHKGKQISVAGGDYGWAISYEETLKQLKKALNTEIDAKLQSAYQEDPTKENQAAITLKRKTKFANTAYQMDLENKTNDWDTQNFTEISLKDQKIYVWRKGKVVFECETISGRPVEGRKTRTGMYFIKEHQTHRVLVGDN
;
A
#
# COMPACT_ATOMS: atom_id res chain seq x y z
N ILE A 1 53.83 17.92 9.68
CA ILE A 1 53.40 16.52 10.01
C ILE A 1 52.54 16.09 8.83
N ASP A 2 53.05 15.11 8.10
CA ASP A 2 52.26 14.50 7.02
C ASP A 2 51.44 13.34 7.61
N LEU A 3 50.19 13.63 7.94
CA LEU A 3 49.26 12.65 8.52
C LEU A 3 48.86 11.52 7.55
N ALA A 4 49.30 11.57 6.28
CA ALA A 4 49.09 10.51 5.30
C ALA A 4 50.22 9.45 5.36
N ASN A 5 51.22 9.64 6.19
CA ASN A 5 52.32 8.69 6.34
C ASN A 5 51.99 7.61 7.39
N GLU A 6 51.41 6.50 6.90
CA GLU A 6 51.04 5.36 7.76
C GLU A 6 52.21 4.66 8.40
N GLU A 7 53.42 4.75 7.84
CA GLU A 7 54.64 4.14 8.41
C GLU A 7 55.15 4.96 9.61
N GLU A 8 54.93 6.28 9.63
CA GLU A 8 55.38 7.17 10.69
C GLU A 8 54.39 7.21 11.87
N TYR A 9 53.11 7.02 11.62
CA TYR A 9 52.04 7.10 12.63
C TYR A 9 51.08 5.90 12.59
N PRO A 10 51.58 4.65 12.74
CA PRO A 10 50.74 3.45 12.60
C PRO A 10 49.62 3.36 13.65
N GLU A 11 49.77 4.02 14.79
CA GLU A 11 48.75 4.03 15.85
C GLU A 11 47.56 4.94 15.55
N VAL A 12 47.64 5.78 14.54
CA VAL A 12 46.56 6.68 14.10
C VAL A 12 45.66 6.02 13.04
N TYR A 13 46.16 4.94 12.44
CA TYR A 13 45.48 4.24 11.38
C TYR A 13 44.94 2.90 11.86
N GLU A 14 43.64 2.74 11.79
CA GLU A 14 43.01 1.44 11.91
C GLU A 14 43.11 0.73 10.54
N SER A 15 43.63 -0.48 10.51
CA SER A 15 43.61 -1.30 9.31
C SER A 15 42.14 -1.50 8.87
N PRO A 16 41.76 -1.20 7.63
CA PRO A 16 40.39 -1.41 7.20
C PRO A 16 40.04 -2.89 7.30
N GLU A 17 38.87 -3.20 7.84
CA GLU A 17 38.35 -4.58 7.88
C GLU A 17 38.09 -5.14 6.47
N ILE A 18 37.96 -4.26 5.47
CA ILE A 18 37.66 -4.60 4.09
C ILE A 18 38.63 -3.86 3.18
N PHE A 19 39.37 -4.63 2.37
CA PHE A 19 40.30 -4.13 1.36
C PHE A 19 39.64 -4.10 -0.01
N SER A 20 40.06 -3.17 -0.88
CA SER A 20 39.52 -3.01 -2.24
C SER A 20 39.78 -4.23 -3.15
N ASP A 21 40.76 -5.06 -2.82
CA ASP A 21 41.13 -6.27 -3.52
C ASP A 21 40.57 -7.57 -2.90
N ASP A 22 39.70 -7.44 -1.89
CA ASP A 22 39.00 -8.59 -1.29
C ASP A 22 38.18 -9.35 -2.34
N ALA A 23 38.73 -10.49 -2.77
CA ALA A 23 38.14 -11.34 -3.80
C ALA A 23 36.74 -11.89 -3.36
N VAL A 24 36.57 -12.16 -2.05
CA VAL A 24 35.30 -12.68 -1.52
C VAL A 24 34.23 -11.61 -1.55
N LEU A 25 34.59 -10.39 -1.13
CA LEU A 25 33.70 -9.25 -1.20
C LEU A 25 33.32 -8.92 -2.63
N LYS A 26 34.30 -8.89 -3.54
CA LYS A 26 34.06 -8.64 -4.96
C LYS A 26 33.10 -9.68 -5.56
N GLN A 27 33.32 -10.96 -5.30
CA GLN A 27 32.42 -12.03 -5.76
C GLN A 27 30.98 -11.83 -5.22
N LYS A 28 30.84 -11.44 -3.96
CA LYS A 28 29.54 -11.15 -3.36
C LYS A 28 28.87 -9.95 -4.01
N LEU A 29 29.61 -8.85 -4.24
CA LEU A 29 29.09 -7.67 -4.92
C LEU A 29 28.64 -7.98 -6.34
N ASP A 30 29.46 -8.67 -7.12
CA ASP A 30 29.15 -9.06 -8.50
C ASP A 30 27.90 -9.94 -8.56
N ALA A 31 27.70 -10.84 -7.60
CA ALA A 31 26.52 -11.67 -7.50
C ALA A 31 25.26 -10.89 -7.09
N CYS A 32 25.37 -9.87 -6.21
CA CYS A 32 24.24 -9.10 -5.72
C CYS A 32 23.82 -7.95 -6.65
N ASN A 33 24.78 -7.35 -7.36
CA ASN A 33 24.56 -6.18 -8.21
C ASN A 33 23.41 -6.34 -9.22
N PRO A 34 23.22 -7.46 -9.92
CA PRO A 34 22.11 -7.64 -10.86
C PRO A 34 20.73 -7.44 -10.21
N TYR A 35 20.63 -7.64 -8.90
CA TYR A 35 19.37 -7.48 -8.15
C TYR A 35 19.19 -6.07 -7.61
N VAL A 36 20.27 -5.41 -7.17
CA VAL A 36 20.18 -4.10 -6.48
C VAL A 36 20.31 -2.90 -7.40
N MET A 37 20.86 -3.08 -8.62
CA MET A 37 21.00 -2.00 -9.61
C MET A 37 19.65 -1.60 -10.22
N ARG A 38 18.66 -1.30 -9.39
CA ARG A 38 17.33 -0.92 -9.84
C ARG A 38 16.53 -0.21 -8.77
N TRP A 39 15.52 0.52 -9.24
CA TRP A 39 14.43 1.03 -8.44
C TRP A 39 13.11 0.40 -8.89
N VAL A 40 12.26 0.07 -7.95
CA VAL A 40 10.90 -0.36 -8.23
C VAL A 40 9.95 0.73 -7.72
N SER A 41 9.20 1.34 -8.62
CA SER A 41 8.15 2.30 -8.32
C SER A 41 6.81 1.60 -8.30
N TRP A 42 6.12 1.66 -7.19
CA TRP A 42 4.81 1.06 -7.05
C TRP A 42 3.73 2.12 -7.00
N LYS A 43 2.98 2.26 -8.07
CA LYS A 43 1.84 3.18 -8.13
C LYS A 43 0.69 2.60 -7.30
N ILE A 44 0.40 3.21 -6.15
CA ILE A 44 -0.68 2.81 -5.25
C ILE A 44 -1.96 3.57 -5.60
N THR A 45 -1.88 4.89 -5.66
CA THR A 45 -2.95 5.80 -6.10
C THR A 45 -2.37 6.80 -7.10
N ASP A 46 -3.19 7.67 -7.67
CA ASP A 46 -2.70 8.67 -8.62
C ASP A 46 -1.72 9.66 -8.00
N ASP A 47 -1.86 9.91 -6.69
CA ASP A 47 -1.07 10.85 -5.90
C ASP A 47 -0.05 10.17 -4.97
N ARG A 48 0.01 8.83 -4.92
CA ARG A 48 0.91 8.08 -4.04
C ARG A 48 1.63 6.95 -4.74
N THR A 49 2.94 6.97 -4.58
CA THR A 49 3.84 5.93 -5.11
C THR A 49 4.78 5.46 -4.00
N GLU A 50 4.87 4.17 -3.79
CA GLU A 50 5.92 3.57 -2.96
C GLU A 50 7.15 3.29 -3.81
N LYS A 51 8.31 3.58 -3.25
CA LYS A 51 9.60 3.40 -3.92
C LYS A 51 10.42 2.34 -3.18
N ILE A 52 10.90 1.38 -3.91
CA ILE A 52 11.75 0.29 -3.43
C ILE A 52 13.10 0.48 -4.08
N GLY A 53 14.05 0.96 -3.31
CA GLY A 53 15.39 1.26 -3.80
C GLY A 53 16.41 0.19 -3.47
N PRO A 54 17.65 0.36 -3.94
CA PRO A 54 18.77 -0.58 -3.79
C PRO A 54 19.00 -1.05 -2.36
N LYS A 55 19.01 -0.15 -1.39
CA LYS A 55 19.23 -0.47 0.03
C LYS A 55 18.18 -1.44 0.59
N LEU A 56 16.91 -1.22 0.24
CA LEU A 56 15.82 -2.09 0.68
C LEU A 56 15.91 -3.45 -0.02
N ILE A 57 16.15 -3.46 -1.32
CA ILE A 57 16.33 -4.69 -2.09
C ILE A 57 17.48 -5.53 -1.51
N TYR A 58 18.63 -4.88 -1.24
CA TYR A 58 19.78 -5.54 -0.63
C TYR A 58 19.44 -6.18 0.72
N SER A 59 18.63 -5.53 1.54
CA SER A 59 18.20 -6.07 2.84
C SER A 59 17.42 -7.38 2.76
N TRP A 60 16.88 -7.70 1.60
CA TRP A 60 16.15 -8.93 1.31
C TRP A 60 17.03 -10.03 0.70
N LEU A 61 18.27 -9.69 0.29
CA LEU A 61 19.16 -10.69 -0.32
C LEU A 61 19.82 -11.57 0.73
N ARG A 62 20.02 -12.82 0.37
CA ARG A 62 20.86 -13.80 1.08
C ARG A 62 21.92 -14.29 0.10
N TYR A 63 23.18 -14.14 0.49
CA TYR A 63 24.31 -14.68 -0.26
C TYR A 63 24.86 -15.89 0.48
N LYS A 64 24.93 -17.04 -0.18
CA LYS A 64 25.48 -18.27 0.37
C LYS A 64 26.10 -19.10 -0.75
N ASN A 65 27.37 -19.50 -0.58
CA ASN A 65 28.09 -20.37 -1.51
C ASN A 65 28.05 -19.87 -2.98
N GLY A 66 28.34 -18.58 -3.20
CA GLY A 66 28.33 -17.96 -4.53
C GLY A 66 26.92 -17.71 -5.12
N LYS A 67 25.86 -18.07 -4.42
CA LYS A 67 24.48 -17.91 -4.90
C LYS A 67 23.71 -16.85 -4.11
N VAL A 68 22.94 -16.05 -4.84
CA VAL A 68 22.01 -15.07 -4.28
C VAL A 68 20.60 -15.64 -4.29
N SER A 69 19.88 -15.44 -3.22
CA SER A 69 18.46 -15.75 -3.08
C SER A 69 17.76 -14.65 -2.28
N PHE A 70 16.43 -14.58 -2.37
CA PHE A 70 15.64 -13.65 -1.58
C PHE A 70 15.26 -14.24 -0.21
N ASN A 71 15.31 -13.41 0.80
CA ASN A 71 14.68 -13.68 2.09
C ASN A 71 13.16 -13.44 1.95
N GLU A 72 12.43 -14.51 1.68
CA GLU A 72 10.98 -14.43 1.44
C GLU A 72 10.20 -13.89 2.63
N GLU A 73 10.60 -14.20 3.85
CA GLU A 73 9.98 -13.70 5.07
C GLU A 73 10.06 -12.17 5.15
N LYS A 74 11.26 -11.60 5.00
CA LYS A 74 11.44 -10.14 5.00
C LYS A 74 10.68 -9.44 3.88
N MET A 75 10.61 -10.04 2.70
CA MET A 75 9.83 -9.51 1.58
C MET A 75 8.33 -9.56 1.89
N SER A 76 7.85 -10.68 2.42
CA SER A 76 6.47 -10.89 2.84
C SER A 76 6.04 -9.86 3.88
N ASP A 77 6.82 -9.68 4.93
CA ASP A 77 6.56 -8.71 6.00
C ASP A 77 6.46 -7.28 5.47
N TRP A 78 7.35 -6.93 4.54
CA TRP A 78 7.31 -5.60 3.94
C TRP A 78 6.05 -5.40 3.08
N VAL A 79 5.70 -6.39 2.26
CA VAL A 79 4.50 -6.36 1.42
C VAL A 79 3.24 -6.29 2.28
N GLU A 80 3.17 -7.06 3.37
CA GLU A 80 2.04 -7.03 4.29
C GLU A 80 1.87 -5.63 4.92
N LYS A 81 2.95 -5.06 5.45
CA LYS A 81 2.94 -3.70 6.01
C LYS A 81 2.49 -2.66 4.99
N MET A 82 2.96 -2.79 3.75
CA MET A 82 2.57 -1.89 2.67
C MET A 82 1.09 -2.05 2.31
N CYS A 83 0.58 -3.28 2.21
CA CYS A 83 -0.83 -3.56 1.97
C CYS A 83 -1.73 -2.99 3.07
N LEU A 84 -1.34 -3.14 4.34
CA LEU A 84 -2.07 -2.60 5.49
C LEU A 84 -2.04 -1.06 5.53
N LYS A 85 -0.91 -0.45 5.18
CA LYS A 85 -0.75 1.02 5.13
C LYS A 85 -1.75 1.68 4.19
N TYR A 86 -2.11 1.04 3.10
CA TYR A 86 -2.98 1.59 2.05
C TYR A 86 -4.39 1.01 2.03
N LYS A 87 -4.70 0.12 2.94
CA LYS A 87 -6.05 -0.43 3.08
C LYS A 87 -7.03 0.67 3.51
N THR A 88 -8.15 0.81 2.80
CA THR A 88 -9.22 1.77 3.12
C THR A 88 -10.47 1.09 3.66
N VAL A 89 -10.68 -0.21 3.35
CA VAL A 89 -11.85 -0.95 3.83
C VAL A 89 -11.88 -1.00 5.36
N GLY A 90 -13.00 -0.57 5.94
CA GLY A 90 -13.19 -0.51 7.39
C GLY A 90 -12.46 0.64 8.09
N SER A 91 -11.80 1.53 7.34
CA SER A 91 -11.17 2.73 7.88
C SER A 91 -12.21 3.76 8.35
N THR A 92 -11.74 4.79 9.05
CA THR A 92 -12.61 5.91 9.44
C THR A 92 -12.80 6.86 8.29
N HIS A 93 -14.06 7.15 7.95
CA HIS A 93 -14.44 8.12 6.95
C HIS A 93 -15.13 9.30 7.59
N THR A 94 -14.90 10.50 7.07
CA THR A 94 -15.48 11.74 7.60
C THR A 94 -16.38 12.39 6.55
N PHE A 95 -17.55 12.82 6.95
CA PHE A 95 -18.50 13.52 6.10
C PHE A 95 -19.28 14.59 6.87
N THR A 96 -19.89 15.53 6.17
CA THR A 96 -20.80 16.51 6.76
C THR A 96 -22.21 15.94 6.74
N ASN A 97 -22.84 15.80 7.92
CA ASN A 97 -24.18 15.25 8.05
C ASN A 97 -25.28 16.27 7.70
N HIS A 98 -26.54 15.83 7.70
CA HIS A 98 -27.74 16.66 7.43
C HIS A 98 -27.90 17.88 8.36
N LYS A 99 -27.21 17.92 9.51
CA LYS A 99 -27.17 19.04 10.45
C LYS A 99 -25.97 19.98 10.23
N GLY A 100 -25.19 19.78 9.16
CA GLY A 100 -24.00 20.57 8.88
C GLY A 100 -22.80 20.23 9.79
N LYS A 101 -22.85 19.13 10.55
CA LYS A 101 -21.76 18.73 11.45
C LYS A 101 -20.86 17.71 10.77
N GLN A 102 -19.56 17.84 10.99
CA GLN A 102 -18.62 16.79 10.62
C GLN A 102 -18.77 15.57 11.52
N ILE A 103 -18.98 14.41 10.91
CA ILE A 103 -19.12 13.12 11.57
C ILE A 103 -18.04 12.19 11.04
N SER A 104 -17.38 11.49 11.96
CA SER A 104 -16.45 10.43 11.64
C SER A 104 -17.07 9.07 11.94
N VAL A 105 -17.08 8.18 10.95
CA VAL A 105 -17.64 6.84 11.05
C VAL A 105 -16.55 5.82 10.73
N ALA A 106 -16.31 4.89 11.65
CA ALA A 106 -15.36 3.79 11.48
C ALA A 106 -16.10 2.47 11.24
N GLY A 107 -15.43 1.55 10.57
CA GLY A 107 -15.96 0.21 10.29
C GLY A 107 -16.85 0.14 9.05
N GLY A 108 -17.53 -0.98 8.91
CA GLY A 108 -18.26 -1.31 7.69
C GLY A 108 -17.41 -2.07 6.68
N ASP A 109 -17.94 -2.27 5.49
CA ASP A 109 -17.30 -3.04 4.44
C ASP A 109 -17.02 -2.21 3.16
N TYR A 110 -17.15 -0.89 3.27
CA TYR A 110 -16.80 0.03 2.19
C TYR A 110 -15.29 0.25 2.12
N GLY A 111 -14.78 0.33 0.90
CA GLY A 111 -13.37 0.58 0.64
C GLY A 111 -12.69 -0.54 -0.15
N TRP A 112 -11.37 -0.44 -0.30
CA TRP A 112 -10.55 -1.42 -0.99
C TRP A 112 -9.36 -1.87 -0.12
N ALA A 113 -8.82 -3.01 -0.48
CA ALA A 113 -7.57 -3.52 0.07
C ALA A 113 -6.63 -3.90 -1.08
N ILE A 114 -5.34 -3.85 -0.84
CA ILE A 114 -4.35 -4.35 -1.79
C ILE A 114 -4.25 -5.87 -1.63
N SER A 115 -4.28 -6.59 -2.75
CA SER A 115 -4.08 -8.04 -2.75
C SER A 115 -2.63 -8.37 -2.40
N TYR A 116 -2.41 -8.96 -1.24
CA TYR A 116 -1.09 -9.37 -0.78
C TYR A 116 -0.43 -10.36 -1.76
N GLU A 117 -1.15 -11.39 -2.17
CA GLU A 117 -0.64 -12.47 -3.03
C GLU A 117 -0.19 -11.95 -4.40
N GLU A 118 -1.06 -11.17 -5.06
CA GLU A 118 -0.73 -10.56 -6.36
C GLU A 118 0.38 -9.54 -6.25
N THR A 119 0.46 -8.82 -5.14
CA THR A 119 1.48 -7.84 -4.83
C THR A 119 2.84 -8.49 -4.68
N LEU A 120 2.93 -9.55 -3.86
CA LEU A 120 4.17 -10.31 -3.67
C LEU A 120 4.63 -10.96 -4.97
N LYS A 121 3.71 -11.52 -5.76
CA LYS A 121 4.00 -12.08 -7.07
C LYS A 121 4.57 -11.07 -8.04
N GLN A 122 3.97 -9.87 -8.12
CA GLN A 122 4.49 -8.78 -8.96
C GLN A 122 5.88 -8.33 -8.52
N LEU A 123 6.11 -8.18 -7.21
CA LEU A 123 7.41 -7.80 -6.67
C LEU A 123 8.48 -8.83 -7.01
N LYS A 124 8.21 -10.11 -6.76
CA LYS A 124 9.13 -11.19 -7.12
C LYS A 124 9.47 -11.19 -8.61
N LYS A 125 8.47 -11.01 -9.47
CA LYS A 125 8.67 -10.89 -10.91
C LYS A 125 9.55 -9.69 -11.26
N ALA A 126 9.28 -8.52 -10.70
CA ALA A 126 10.04 -7.30 -10.95
C ALA A 126 11.52 -7.45 -10.55
N LEU A 127 11.79 -8.07 -9.41
CA LEU A 127 13.14 -8.25 -8.89
C LEU A 127 13.95 -9.30 -9.70
N ASN A 128 13.27 -10.24 -10.37
CA ASN A 128 13.91 -11.24 -11.24
C ASN A 128 13.93 -10.85 -12.73
N THR A 129 13.36 -9.67 -13.10
CA THR A 129 13.44 -9.18 -14.48
C THR A 129 14.87 -8.68 -14.75
N GLU A 130 15.46 -9.09 -15.85
CA GLU A 130 16.75 -8.57 -16.29
C GLU A 130 16.65 -7.07 -16.60
N ILE A 131 17.68 -6.32 -16.24
CA ILE A 131 17.84 -4.92 -16.61
C ILE A 131 18.84 -4.80 -17.75
N ASP A 132 18.58 -3.90 -18.70
CA ASP A 132 19.46 -3.72 -19.84
C ASP A 132 20.79 -3.06 -19.44
N ALA A 133 21.79 -3.21 -20.29
CA ALA A 133 23.15 -2.70 -20.04
C ALA A 133 23.19 -1.17 -19.90
N LYS A 134 22.28 -0.44 -20.59
CA LYS A 134 22.20 1.02 -20.50
C LYS A 134 21.74 1.46 -19.11
N LEU A 135 20.72 0.80 -18.56
CA LEU A 135 20.23 1.08 -17.20
C LEU A 135 21.27 0.68 -16.15
N GLN A 136 22.00 -0.42 -16.37
CA GLN A 136 23.10 -0.82 -15.48
C GLN A 136 24.21 0.24 -15.46
N SER A 137 24.66 0.73 -16.63
CA SER A 137 25.66 1.80 -16.73
C SER A 137 25.19 3.09 -16.05
N ALA A 138 23.94 3.48 -16.30
CA ALA A 138 23.37 4.67 -15.68
C ALA A 138 23.29 4.56 -14.15
N TYR A 139 23.00 3.36 -13.61
CA TYR A 139 23.03 3.12 -12.17
C TYR A 139 24.47 3.22 -11.61
N GLN A 140 25.47 2.71 -12.34
CA GLN A 140 26.87 2.80 -11.93
C GLN A 140 27.38 4.25 -11.89
N GLU A 141 26.91 5.10 -12.81
CA GLU A 141 27.26 6.52 -12.81
C GLU A 141 26.67 7.27 -11.62
N ASP A 142 25.41 7.00 -11.28
CA ASP A 142 24.74 7.64 -10.16
C ASP A 142 23.63 6.73 -9.57
N PRO A 143 23.93 5.92 -8.56
CA PRO A 143 22.98 5.00 -7.97
C PRO A 143 21.85 5.67 -7.19
N THR A 144 21.94 6.99 -6.97
CA THR A 144 20.91 7.76 -6.25
C THR A 144 19.76 8.21 -7.12
N LYS A 145 19.92 8.18 -8.45
CA LYS A 145 18.86 8.57 -9.39
C LYS A 145 17.76 7.51 -9.45
N GLU A 146 16.64 7.78 -8.83
CA GLU A 146 15.48 6.91 -8.74
C GLU A 146 14.86 6.53 -10.10
N ASN A 147 15.15 7.28 -11.16
CA ASN A 147 14.60 7.04 -12.50
C ASN A 147 15.39 6.01 -13.31
N GLN A 148 16.54 5.56 -12.79
CA GLN A 148 17.39 4.61 -13.46
C GLN A 148 16.97 3.19 -13.09
N ALA A 149 16.91 2.29 -14.03
CA ALA A 149 16.46 0.93 -13.86
C ALA A 149 15.07 0.81 -13.16
N ALA A 150 14.20 1.81 -13.35
CA ALA A 150 12.90 1.86 -12.70
C ALA A 150 11.92 0.86 -13.33
N ILE A 151 11.33 0.04 -12.48
CA ILE A 151 10.23 -0.86 -12.85
C ILE A 151 8.97 -0.31 -12.20
N THR A 152 7.94 -0.02 -13.01
CA THR A 152 6.67 0.46 -12.50
C THR A 152 5.70 -0.68 -12.29
N LEU A 153 5.24 -0.86 -11.07
CA LEU A 153 4.18 -1.78 -10.69
C LEU A 153 2.88 -1.01 -10.45
N LYS A 154 1.76 -1.67 -10.72
CA LYS A 154 0.43 -1.13 -10.40
C LYS A 154 -0.18 -1.93 -9.26
N ARG A 155 -0.89 -1.25 -8.39
CA ARG A 155 -1.69 -1.87 -7.34
C ARG A 155 -2.66 -2.89 -7.91
N LYS A 156 -2.78 -4.02 -7.24
CA LYS A 156 -3.86 -5.00 -7.45
C LYS A 156 -4.80 -4.95 -6.26
N THR A 157 -6.03 -4.55 -6.50
CA THR A 157 -7.04 -4.36 -5.48
C THR A 157 -7.92 -5.60 -5.31
N LYS A 158 -8.45 -5.73 -4.10
CA LYS A 158 -9.44 -6.74 -3.74
C LYS A 158 -10.63 -6.03 -3.12
N PHE A 159 -11.78 -6.10 -3.77
CA PHE A 159 -13.02 -5.48 -3.32
C PHE A 159 -14.03 -6.54 -2.92
N ALA A 160 -14.89 -6.20 -1.95
CA ALA A 160 -16.11 -6.95 -1.71
C ALA A 160 -17.19 -6.64 -2.76
N ASN A 161 -17.20 -5.43 -3.31
CA ASN A 161 -18.08 -5.00 -4.39
C ASN A 161 -17.42 -3.86 -5.19
N THR A 162 -17.38 -3.96 -6.49
CA THR A 162 -16.63 -3.07 -7.38
C THR A 162 -17.50 -2.04 -8.12
N ALA A 163 -18.82 -2.16 -8.10
CA ALA A 163 -19.69 -1.46 -9.05
C ALA A 163 -19.60 0.08 -8.97
N TYR A 164 -19.40 0.64 -7.76
CA TYR A 164 -19.34 2.10 -7.54
C TYR A 164 -17.96 2.58 -7.06
N GLN A 165 -17.03 1.68 -6.84
CA GLN A 165 -15.69 2.02 -6.32
C GLN A 165 -14.68 2.26 -7.44
N MET A 166 -14.98 1.80 -8.65
CA MET A 166 -14.03 1.86 -9.76
C MET A 166 -13.61 3.29 -10.12
N ASP A 167 -14.52 4.25 -10.03
CA ASP A 167 -14.22 5.66 -10.32
C ASP A 167 -13.32 6.31 -9.26
N LEU A 168 -13.28 5.74 -8.05
CA LEU A 168 -12.52 6.23 -6.91
C LEU A 168 -11.28 5.36 -6.62
N GLU A 169 -11.14 4.25 -7.34
CA GLU A 169 -10.09 3.26 -7.10
C GLU A 169 -8.68 3.86 -7.10
N ASN A 170 -8.42 4.81 -7.99
CA ASN A 170 -7.10 5.40 -8.14
C ASN A 170 -6.87 6.63 -7.25
N LYS A 171 -7.85 7.00 -6.43
CA LYS A 171 -7.78 8.16 -5.54
C LYS A 171 -7.43 7.74 -4.11
N THR A 172 -6.78 8.62 -3.37
CA THR A 172 -6.49 8.42 -1.95
C THR A 172 -7.76 8.36 -1.12
N ASN A 173 -8.74 9.21 -1.44
CA ASN A 173 -10.08 9.14 -0.87
C ASN A 173 -10.94 8.25 -1.77
N ASP A 174 -11.38 7.12 -1.24
CA ASP A 174 -12.10 6.08 -1.98
C ASP A 174 -13.63 6.19 -1.90
N TRP A 175 -14.17 7.28 -1.39
CA TRP A 175 -15.59 7.49 -1.34
C TRP A 175 -16.02 8.90 -1.79
N ASP A 176 -17.26 9.01 -2.26
CA ASP A 176 -17.82 10.24 -2.78
C ASP A 176 -18.61 10.97 -1.69
N THR A 177 -18.01 12.05 -1.17
CA THR A 177 -18.61 12.90 -0.14
C THR A 177 -19.80 13.75 -0.64
N GLN A 178 -20.05 13.72 -1.96
CA GLN A 178 -21.13 14.50 -2.57
C GLN A 178 -22.39 13.66 -2.88
N ASN A 179 -22.21 12.34 -3.04
CA ASN A 179 -23.28 11.42 -3.44
C ASN A 179 -23.27 10.18 -2.53
N PHE A 180 -24.08 10.19 -1.51
CA PHE A 180 -24.17 9.09 -0.54
C PHE A 180 -25.55 9.06 0.12
N THR A 181 -25.81 8.02 0.89
CA THR A 181 -27.01 7.90 1.73
C THR A 181 -26.58 7.91 3.19
N GLU A 182 -27.09 8.86 3.96
CA GLU A 182 -26.92 8.94 5.40
C GLU A 182 -28.09 8.28 6.08
N ILE A 183 -27.82 7.38 7.04
CA ILE A 183 -28.85 6.80 7.91
C ILE A 183 -28.56 7.27 9.34
N SER A 184 -29.38 8.17 9.84
CA SER A 184 -29.28 8.68 11.21
C SER A 184 -30.03 7.76 12.17
N LEU A 185 -29.31 6.96 12.92
CA LEU A 185 -29.89 6.07 13.93
C LEU A 185 -30.51 6.85 15.09
N LYS A 186 -30.00 8.05 15.35
CA LYS A 186 -30.54 8.94 16.40
C LYS A 186 -31.88 9.57 16.00
N ASP A 187 -31.97 10.06 14.77
CA ASP A 187 -33.14 10.76 14.27
C ASP A 187 -34.14 9.80 13.61
N GLN A 188 -33.78 8.53 13.44
CA GLN A 188 -34.56 7.49 12.75
C GLN A 188 -35.00 7.96 11.35
N LYS A 189 -34.04 8.51 10.61
CA LYS A 189 -34.25 9.05 9.26
C LYS A 189 -33.13 8.64 8.29
N ILE A 190 -33.50 8.56 7.03
CA ILE A 190 -32.61 8.37 5.88
C ILE A 190 -32.56 9.69 5.10
N TYR A 191 -31.36 10.11 4.70
CA TYR A 191 -31.10 11.27 3.85
C TYR A 191 -30.30 10.85 2.64
N VAL A 192 -30.81 11.12 1.45
CA VAL A 192 -30.09 10.86 0.19
C VAL A 192 -29.43 12.14 -0.27
N TRP A 193 -28.13 12.09 -0.42
CA TRP A 193 -27.29 13.19 -0.86
C TRP A 193 -26.96 13.07 -2.34
N ARG A 194 -27.07 14.19 -3.07
CA ARG A 194 -26.63 14.32 -4.45
C ARG A 194 -26.02 15.69 -4.65
N LYS A 195 -24.80 15.73 -5.21
CA LYS A 195 -24.03 16.97 -5.44
C LYS A 195 -23.94 17.84 -4.17
N GLY A 196 -23.70 17.19 -3.03
CA GLY A 196 -23.54 17.86 -1.74
C GLY A 196 -24.83 18.43 -1.12
N LYS A 197 -26.00 18.03 -1.63
CA LYS A 197 -27.30 18.47 -1.09
C LYS A 197 -28.20 17.29 -0.79
N VAL A 198 -29.00 17.39 0.26
CA VAL A 198 -30.04 16.42 0.55
C VAL A 198 -31.16 16.61 -0.50
N VAL A 199 -31.44 15.55 -1.28
CA VAL A 199 -32.48 15.55 -2.31
C VAL A 199 -33.69 14.73 -1.94
N PHE A 200 -33.57 13.90 -0.90
CA PHE A 200 -34.67 13.08 -0.40
C PHE A 200 -34.46 12.75 1.07
N GLU A 201 -35.50 12.72 1.85
CA GLU A 201 -35.54 12.23 3.22
C GLU A 201 -36.78 11.38 3.48
N CYS A 202 -36.64 10.39 4.35
CA CYS A 202 -37.76 9.61 4.86
C CYS A 202 -37.49 9.09 6.27
N GLU A 203 -38.53 8.71 6.97
CA GLU A 203 -38.43 8.02 8.25
C GLU A 203 -37.96 6.57 8.04
N THR A 204 -37.26 6.02 9.01
CA THR A 204 -36.85 4.64 9.04
C THR A 204 -36.89 4.09 10.47
N ILE A 205 -36.87 2.78 10.58
CA ILE A 205 -36.77 2.09 11.88
C ILE A 205 -35.43 1.35 11.90
N SER A 206 -34.60 1.64 12.88
CA SER A 206 -33.37 0.89 13.12
C SER A 206 -33.58 -0.24 14.14
N GLY A 207 -32.62 -1.17 14.15
CA GLY A 207 -32.64 -2.25 15.14
C GLY A 207 -32.61 -1.74 16.58
N ARG A 208 -33.18 -2.51 17.50
CA ARG A 208 -33.18 -2.20 18.93
C ARG A 208 -31.75 -2.01 19.45
N PRO A 209 -31.45 -1.03 20.32
CA PRO A 209 -30.12 -0.75 20.83
C PRO A 209 -29.68 -1.77 21.91
N VAL A 210 -29.91 -3.06 21.66
CA VAL A 210 -29.50 -4.19 22.51
C VAL A 210 -28.53 -5.07 21.75
N GLU A 211 -27.72 -5.81 22.47
CA GLU A 211 -26.75 -6.72 21.88
C GLU A 211 -27.42 -7.73 20.92
N GLY A 212 -26.79 -7.96 19.78
CA GLY A 212 -27.29 -8.84 18.72
C GLY A 212 -28.39 -8.24 17.84
N ARG A 213 -29.06 -7.15 18.24
CA ARG A 213 -30.18 -6.54 17.48
C ARG A 213 -29.97 -5.10 17.07
N LYS A 214 -28.88 -4.46 17.50
CA LYS A 214 -28.56 -3.08 17.13
C LYS A 214 -28.12 -2.99 15.67
N THR A 215 -28.58 -1.96 14.96
CA THR A 215 -28.04 -1.59 13.64
C THR A 215 -26.57 -1.21 13.79
N ARG A 216 -25.71 -1.86 13.04
CA ARG A 216 -24.27 -1.59 13.07
C ARG A 216 -23.97 -0.25 12.40
N THR A 217 -23.13 0.54 13.04
CA THR A 217 -22.57 1.76 12.43
C THR A 217 -21.38 1.40 11.53
N GLY A 218 -21.15 2.19 10.50
CA GLY A 218 -20.07 1.97 9.55
C GLY A 218 -20.35 2.58 8.19
N MET A 219 -19.38 2.49 7.31
CA MET A 219 -19.53 2.80 5.89
C MET A 219 -19.78 1.50 5.12
N TYR A 220 -20.84 1.51 4.34
CA TYR A 220 -21.28 0.37 3.56
C TYR A 220 -21.60 0.79 2.14
N PHE A 221 -21.56 -0.11 1.19
CA PHE A 221 -22.14 0.11 -0.12
C PHE A 221 -23.46 -0.65 -0.28
N ILE A 222 -24.34 -0.13 -1.14
CA ILE A 222 -25.59 -0.80 -1.48
C ILE A 222 -25.24 -2.06 -2.25
N LYS A 223 -25.47 -3.23 -1.65
CA LYS A 223 -25.10 -4.52 -2.24
C LYS A 223 -26.04 -4.97 -3.32
N GLU A 224 -27.34 -4.68 -3.14
CA GLU A 224 -28.38 -5.06 -4.07
C GLU A 224 -29.57 -4.09 -3.98
N HIS A 225 -30.31 -4.01 -5.03
CA HIS A 225 -31.58 -3.31 -5.11
C HIS A 225 -32.66 -4.31 -5.53
N GLN A 226 -33.62 -4.53 -4.62
CA GLN A 226 -34.72 -5.48 -4.86
C GLN A 226 -36.07 -4.77 -4.71
N THR A 227 -37.00 -5.10 -5.61
CA THR A 227 -38.42 -4.73 -5.51
C THR A 227 -39.21 -5.97 -5.09
N HIS A 228 -40.25 -5.80 -4.28
CA HIS A 228 -41.14 -6.88 -3.87
C HIS A 228 -40.49 -8.03 -3.06
N ARG A 229 -39.52 -7.69 -2.21
CA ARG A 229 -38.93 -8.69 -1.29
C ARG A 229 -39.84 -8.91 -0.08
N VAL A 230 -40.20 -10.16 0.18
CA VAL A 230 -40.84 -10.55 1.44
C VAL A 230 -39.77 -10.58 2.53
N LEU A 231 -39.98 -9.78 3.57
CA LEU A 231 -39.13 -9.84 4.76
C LEU A 231 -39.70 -10.87 5.73
N VAL A 232 -38.93 -11.90 6.00
CA VAL A 232 -39.24 -12.91 7.02
C VAL A 232 -38.42 -12.53 8.26
N GLY A 233 -39.10 -12.22 9.35
CA GLY A 233 -38.44 -12.01 10.64
C GLY A 233 -38.30 -13.35 11.38
N ASP A 234 -37.23 -13.52 12.12
CA ASP A 234 -37.12 -14.58 13.10
C ASP A 234 -38.06 -14.23 14.28
N ASN A 235 -38.98 -15.15 14.59
CA ASN A 235 -39.86 -15.05 15.72
C ASN A 235 -39.11 -15.26 17.04
#